data_1f750c7c280820c15d3bddf4f15da872
#
_entry.id   1f750c7c280820c15d3bddf4f15da872
#
_cell.length_a   1.000
_cell.length_b   1.000
_cell.length_c   1.000
_cell.angle_alpha   90.00
_cell.angle_beta   90.00
_cell.angle_gamma   90.00
#
_symmetry.space_group_name_H-M   'P 1'
#
loop_
_entity.id
_entity.type
_entity.pdbx_description
1 polymer ?
#
loop_
_entity_poly.entity_id
_entity_poly.type
_entity_poly.pdbx_seq_one_letter_code
_entity_poly.pdbx_strand_id
1 'polypeptide(L)'
;MTIRVLVIDDHAIVREGLRRLIAKDATISVVGEAASRREALTQISHHNPDVIVVDLHLPDGSGLDVIAWARSSSQKLGIVVLTMSNMPEHVLASMQSGASAHVDKAAPIGDVLNAIRKSAEKPLSFTSRRLTDAIAEKNRSSGLTPRELEILEKLPTGDSIQQIAAQLFVTESTVKTHLS
;
A
#
# COMPACT_ATOMS: atom_id res chain seq x y z
N MET A 1 15.47 17.18 -4.59
CA MET A 1 15.79 15.74 -4.81
C MET A 1 14.63 15.14 -5.58
N THR A 2 14.84 14.43 -6.68
CA THR A 2 13.77 13.87 -7.51
C THR A 2 13.40 12.48 -6.98
N ILE A 3 12.12 12.20 -6.77
CA ILE A 3 11.62 10.89 -6.31
C ILE A 3 11.70 9.90 -7.47
N ARG A 4 12.42 8.80 -7.30
CA ARG A 4 12.65 7.75 -8.29
C ARG A 4 11.56 6.69 -8.17
N VAL A 5 10.73 6.54 -9.20
CA VAL A 5 9.56 5.66 -9.21
C VAL A 5 9.74 4.51 -10.18
N LEU A 6 9.44 3.29 -9.72
CA LEU A 6 9.30 2.10 -10.56
C LEU A 6 7.81 1.78 -10.73
N VAL A 7 7.34 1.60 -11.96
CA VAL A 7 5.94 1.28 -12.27
C VAL A 7 5.80 -0.21 -12.58
N ILE A 8 4.89 -0.90 -11.88
CA ILE A 8 4.65 -2.35 -11.99
C ILE A 8 3.18 -2.58 -12.32
N ASP A 9 2.88 -2.90 -13.56
CA ASP A 9 1.52 -3.13 -14.07
C ASP A 9 1.62 -3.96 -15.36
N ASP A 10 0.78 -4.96 -15.56
CA ASP A 10 0.81 -5.79 -16.76
C ASP A 10 0.22 -5.08 -18.00
N HIS A 11 -0.61 -4.04 -17.79
CA HIS A 11 -1.21 -3.25 -18.83
C HIS A 11 -0.26 -2.17 -19.37
N ALA A 12 0.27 -2.36 -20.57
CA ALA A 12 1.21 -1.42 -21.20
C ALA A 12 0.64 0.02 -21.32
N ILE A 13 -0.67 0.15 -21.57
CA ILE A 13 -1.32 1.47 -21.68
C ILE A 13 -1.35 2.23 -20.36
N VAL A 14 -1.46 1.51 -19.22
CA VAL A 14 -1.40 2.10 -17.88
C VAL A 14 0.01 2.59 -17.59
N ARG A 15 1.04 1.77 -17.84
CA ARG A 15 2.44 2.16 -17.64
C ARG A 15 2.81 3.38 -18.48
N GLU A 16 2.47 3.38 -19.76
CA GLU A 16 2.73 4.51 -20.67
C GLU A 16 1.98 5.78 -20.21
N GLY A 17 0.70 5.62 -19.78
CA GLY A 17 -0.08 6.72 -19.23
C GLY A 17 0.57 7.34 -18.00
N LEU A 18 0.96 6.52 -17.03
CA LEU A 18 1.65 6.95 -15.80
C LEU A 18 2.98 7.63 -16.13
N ARG A 19 3.78 7.05 -17.04
CA ARG A 19 5.05 7.62 -17.46
C ARG A 19 4.89 9.02 -18.03
N ARG A 20 3.92 9.22 -18.95
CA ARG A 20 3.62 10.54 -19.56
C ARG A 20 3.11 11.55 -18.54
N LEU A 21 2.31 11.12 -17.58
CA LEU A 21 1.75 12.01 -16.57
C LEU A 21 2.79 12.39 -15.51
N ILE A 22 3.60 11.44 -15.06
CA ILE A 22 4.72 11.68 -14.14
C ILE A 22 5.76 12.59 -14.78
N ALA A 23 6.05 12.44 -16.09
CA ALA A 23 7.02 13.28 -16.79
C ALA A 23 6.68 14.78 -16.80
N LYS A 24 5.43 15.16 -16.50
CA LYS A 24 5.02 16.57 -16.34
C LYS A 24 5.39 17.15 -14.96
N ASP A 25 5.82 16.31 -14.04
CA ASP A 25 6.19 16.71 -12.68
C ASP A 25 7.71 16.62 -12.50
N ALA A 26 8.35 17.78 -12.35
CA ALA A 26 9.80 17.87 -12.21
C ALA A 26 10.36 17.22 -10.91
N THR A 27 9.48 16.89 -9.96
CA THR A 27 9.88 16.31 -8.66
C THR A 27 9.85 14.79 -8.64
N ILE A 28 9.33 14.14 -9.69
CA ILE A 28 9.17 12.68 -9.77
C ILE A 28 9.74 12.20 -11.12
N SER A 29 10.42 11.06 -11.12
CA SER A 29 10.92 10.43 -12.34
C SER A 29 10.67 8.93 -12.34
N VAL A 30 10.20 8.39 -13.48
CA VAL A 30 10.10 6.94 -13.70
C VAL A 30 11.49 6.42 -14.06
N VAL A 31 12.02 5.52 -13.24
CA VAL A 31 13.36 4.94 -13.42
C VAL A 31 13.33 3.54 -14.03
N GLY A 32 12.15 2.91 -14.09
CA GLY A 32 11.96 1.60 -14.68
C GLY A 32 10.50 1.19 -14.71
N GLU A 33 10.22 0.13 -15.44
CA GLU A 33 8.88 -0.47 -15.57
C GLU A 33 9.01 -1.99 -15.45
N ALA A 34 7.93 -2.65 -15.01
CA ALA A 34 7.80 -4.10 -14.98
C ALA A 34 6.38 -4.53 -15.35
N ALA A 35 6.24 -5.62 -16.11
CA ALA A 35 4.96 -6.15 -16.56
C ALA A 35 4.57 -7.44 -15.82
N SER A 36 5.40 -7.92 -14.90
CA SER A 36 5.18 -9.16 -14.17
C SER A 36 5.83 -9.09 -12.78
N ARG A 37 5.41 -9.99 -11.89
CA ARG A 37 6.01 -10.14 -10.56
C ARG A 37 7.52 -10.41 -10.66
N ARG A 38 7.93 -11.34 -11.52
CA ARG A 38 9.34 -11.70 -11.70
C ARG A 38 10.17 -10.51 -12.17
N GLU A 39 9.68 -9.77 -13.14
CA GLU A 39 10.33 -8.54 -13.58
C GLU A 39 10.42 -7.51 -12.45
N ALA A 40 9.33 -7.32 -11.70
CA ALA A 40 9.27 -6.36 -10.61
C ALA A 40 10.40 -6.58 -9.60
N LEU A 41 10.61 -7.81 -9.13
CA LEU A 41 11.67 -8.12 -8.17
C LEU A 41 13.07 -7.79 -8.72
N THR A 42 13.31 -8.09 -10.00
CA THR A 42 14.58 -7.80 -10.68
C THR A 42 14.78 -6.29 -10.82
N GLN A 43 13.74 -5.56 -11.26
CA GLN A 43 13.81 -4.13 -11.50
C GLN A 43 13.93 -3.33 -10.19
N ILE A 44 13.25 -3.76 -9.10
CA ILE A 44 13.41 -3.14 -7.77
C ILE A 44 14.85 -3.24 -7.32
N SER A 45 15.46 -4.43 -7.42
CA SER A 45 16.85 -4.66 -7.00
C SER A 45 17.84 -3.88 -7.86
N HIS A 46 17.58 -3.77 -9.17
CA HIS A 46 18.48 -3.08 -10.12
C HIS A 46 18.42 -1.56 -9.97
N HIS A 47 17.24 -0.98 -9.92
CA HIS A 47 17.05 0.47 -9.90
C HIS A 47 17.10 1.08 -8.51
N ASN A 48 16.87 0.30 -7.45
CA ASN A 48 16.79 0.80 -6.08
C ASN A 48 15.91 2.07 -5.99
N PRO A 49 14.62 1.98 -6.35
CA PRO A 49 13.72 3.14 -6.41
C PRO A 49 13.38 3.66 -5.02
N ASP A 50 12.93 4.92 -4.93
CA ASP A 50 12.40 5.50 -3.70
C ASP A 50 10.95 5.05 -3.45
N VAL A 51 10.18 4.86 -4.56
CA VAL A 51 8.78 4.43 -4.51
C VAL A 51 8.51 3.41 -5.62
N ILE A 52 7.73 2.39 -5.33
CA ILE A 52 7.11 1.54 -6.34
C ILE A 52 5.61 1.85 -6.44
N VAL A 53 5.08 1.87 -7.65
CA VAL A 53 3.64 1.88 -7.95
C VAL A 53 3.31 0.51 -8.51
N VAL A 54 2.45 -0.26 -7.83
CA VAL A 54 2.23 -1.68 -8.14
C VAL A 54 0.75 -2.00 -8.27
N ASP A 55 0.37 -2.71 -9.36
CA ASP A 55 -0.95 -3.32 -9.46
C ASP A 55 -1.01 -4.61 -8.63
N LEU A 56 -2.19 -4.93 -8.11
CA LEU A 56 -2.44 -6.18 -7.40
C LEU A 56 -2.52 -7.40 -8.32
N HIS A 57 -2.94 -7.19 -9.58
CA HIS A 57 -3.12 -8.25 -10.55
C HIS A 57 -1.92 -8.28 -11.51
N LEU A 58 -1.11 -9.32 -11.41
CA LEU A 58 0.03 -9.56 -12.28
C LEU A 58 -0.10 -10.96 -12.91
N PRO A 59 0.40 -11.18 -14.14
CA PRO A 59 0.15 -12.41 -14.89
C PRO A 59 0.77 -13.66 -14.25
N ASP A 60 1.81 -13.48 -13.44
CA ASP A 60 2.59 -14.55 -12.80
C ASP A 60 2.49 -14.57 -11.27
N GLY A 61 1.48 -13.86 -10.70
CA GLY A 61 1.24 -13.85 -9.26
C GLY A 61 0.54 -12.60 -8.76
N SER A 62 0.51 -12.42 -7.45
CA SER A 62 -0.13 -11.28 -6.82
C SER A 62 0.86 -10.12 -6.62
N GLY A 63 0.38 -8.89 -6.85
CA GLY A 63 1.11 -7.69 -6.42
C GLY A 63 1.34 -7.64 -4.91
N LEU A 64 0.50 -8.30 -4.11
CA LEU A 64 0.72 -8.43 -2.65
C LEU A 64 2.02 -9.15 -2.32
N ASP A 65 2.42 -10.14 -3.12
CA ASP A 65 3.70 -10.84 -2.94
C ASP A 65 4.89 -9.90 -3.20
N VAL A 66 4.77 -9.03 -4.22
CA VAL A 66 5.77 -7.99 -4.50
C VAL A 66 5.88 -7.02 -3.33
N ILE A 67 4.74 -6.58 -2.78
CA ILE A 67 4.69 -5.66 -1.64
C ILE A 67 5.37 -6.29 -0.41
N ALA A 68 5.00 -7.51 -0.05
CA ALA A 68 5.54 -8.22 1.10
C ALA A 68 7.06 -8.43 0.97
N TRP A 69 7.52 -8.86 -0.21
CA TRP A 69 8.95 -9.01 -0.49
C TRP A 69 9.69 -7.66 -0.44
N ALA A 70 9.16 -6.62 -1.07
CA ALA A 70 9.75 -5.30 -1.09
C ALA A 70 9.86 -4.71 0.33
N ARG A 71 8.83 -4.88 1.15
CA ARG A 71 8.80 -4.42 2.53
C ARG A 71 9.79 -5.21 3.42
N SER A 72 9.92 -6.52 3.23
CA SER A 72 10.92 -7.33 3.94
C SER A 72 12.36 -6.91 3.60
N SER A 73 12.57 -6.44 2.37
CA SER A 73 13.89 -6.01 1.88
C SER A 73 14.22 -4.58 2.29
N SER A 74 13.24 -3.68 2.42
CA SER A 74 13.47 -2.27 2.76
C SER A 74 12.28 -1.63 3.47
N GLN A 75 12.53 -1.04 4.64
CA GLN A 75 11.56 -0.22 5.34
C GLN A 75 11.50 1.23 4.82
N LYS A 76 12.46 1.63 3.96
CA LYS A 76 12.54 2.98 3.40
C LYS A 76 11.83 3.11 2.06
N LEU A 77 11.49 1.99 1.42
CA LEU A 77 10.81 1.99 0.12
C LEU A 77 9.33 2.39 0.29
N GLY A 78 8.89 3.44 -0.39
CA GLY A 78 7.48 3.79 -0.52
C GLY A 78 6.77 2.78 -1.43
N ILE A 79 5.57 2.34 -1.06
CA ILE A 79 4.82 1.34 -1.82
C ILE A 79 3.39 1.85 -2.04
N VAL A 80 3.07 2.24 -3.27
CA VAL A 80 1.74 2.68 -3.69
C VAL A 80 1.07 1.57 -4.47
N VAL A 81 -0.03 1.06 -3.96
CA VAL A 81 -0.91 0.16 -4.73
C VAL A 81 -1.78 1.00 -5.65
N LEU A 82 -1.83 0.64 -6.93
CA LEU A 82 -2.67 1.29 -7.93
C LEU A 82 -3.46 0.20 -8.68
N THR A 83 -4.74 0.05 -8.39
CA THR A 83 -5.56 -1.06 -8.89
C THR A 83 -6.97 -0.62 -9.26
N MET A 84 -7.63 -1.36 -10.15
CA MET A 84 -9.07 -1.19 -10.44
C MET A 84 -9.96 -1.74 -9.33
N SER A 85 -9.42 -2.57 -8.45
CA SER A 85 -10.19 -3.19 -7.38
C SER A 85 -10.19 -2.35 -6.10
N ASN A 86 -11.35 -1.84 -5.75
CA ASN A 86 -11.59 -1.11 -4.51
C ASN A 86 -12.35 -1.94 -3.47
N MET A 87 -12.28 -3.26 -3.58
CA MET A 87 -12.90 -4.14 -2.59
C MET A 87 -12.24 -3.96 -1.22
N PRO A 88 -13.01 -3.91 -0.13
CA PRO A 88 -12.49 -3.70 1.22
C PRO A 88 -11.37 -4.65 1.59
N GLU A 89 -11.50 -5.92 1.21
CA GLU A 89 -10.47 -6.94 1.42
C GLU A 89 -9.13 -6.61 0.74
N HIS A 90 -9.14 -6.03 -0.46
CA HIS A 90 -7.92 -5.64 -1.16
C HIS A 90 -7.24 -4.43 -0.52
N VAL A 91 -8.03 -3.48 0.00
CA VAL A 91 -7.49 -2.34 0.76
C VAL A 91 -6.79 -2.84 2.02
N LEU A 92 -7.45 -3.73 2.78
CA LEU A 92 -6.90 -4.28 4.02
C LEU A 92 -5.70 -5.19 3.76
N ALA A 93 -5.75 -6.05 2.73
CA ALA A 93 -4.63 -6.90 2.35
C ALA A 93 -3.41 -6.08 1.93
N SER A 94 -3.60 -4.98 1.19
CA SER A 94 -2.53 -4.05 0.83
C SER A 94 -1.86 -3.46 2.07
N MET A 95 -2.66 -3.00 3.04
CA MET A 95 -2.17 -2.48 4.31
C MET A 95 -1.38 -3.54 5.09
N GLN A 96 -1.93 -4.74 5.25
CA GLN A 96 -1.30 -5.84 5.97
C GLN A 96 0.01 -6.32 5.33
N SER A 97 0.11 -6.27 4.00
CA SER A 97 1.33 -6.60 3.26
C SER A 97 2.41 -5.52 3.35
N GLY A 98 2.10 -4.35 3.94
CA GLY A 98 3.07 -3.28 4.17
C GLY A 98 3.10 -2.21 3.09
N ALA A 99 2.02 -2.03 2.31
CA ALA A 99 1.87 -0.89 1.42
C ALA A 99 1.85 0.43 2.20
N SER A 100 2.24 1.52 1.54
CA SER A 100 2.18 2.90 2.08
C SER A 100 0.90 3.62 1.65
N ALA A 101 0.32 3.23 0.50
CA ALA A 101 -0.94 3.79 0.01
C ALA A 101 -1.67 2.79 -0.87
N HIS A 102 -3.02 2.94 -0.92
CA HIS A 102 -3.89 2.24 -1.88
C HIS A 102 -4.74 3.27 -2.62
N VAL A 103 -4.61 3.31 -3.94
CA VAL A 103 -5.24 4.28 -4.84
C VAL A 103 -5.96 3.53 -5.97
N ASP A 104 -7.14 4.04 -6.33
CA ASP A 104 -7.90 3.56 -7.48
C ASP A 104 -7.25 4.00 -8.79
N LYS A 105 -7.15 3.13 -9.80
CA LYS A 105 -6.70 3.49 -11.16
C LYS A 105 -7.61 4.54 -11.82
N ALA A 106 -8.88 4.64 -11.40
CA ALA A 106 -9.82 5.66 -11.85
C ALA A 106 -9.69 7.00 -11.09
N ALA A 107 -8.85 7.08 -10.06
CA ALA A 107 -8.64 8.32 -9.31
C ALA A 107 -7.95 9.39 -10.16
N PRO A 108 -8.20 10.69 -9.88
CA PRO A 108 -7.45 11.76 -10.50
C PRO A 108 -5.94 11.58 -10.36
N ILE A 109 -5.17 11.88 -11.40
CA ILE A 109 -3.70 11.71 -11.38
C ILE A 109 -3.03 12.45 -10.21
N GLY A 110 -3.59 13.59 -9.79
CA GLY A 110 -3.09 14.31 -8.62
C GLY A 110 -3.08 13.49 -7.34
N ASP A 111 -4.02 12.56 -7.17
CA ASP A 111 -4.07 11.66 -6.03
C ASP A 111 -2.92 10.64 -6.09
N VAL A 112 -2.62 10.11 -7.27
CA VAL A 112 -1.50 9.19 -7.49
C VAL A 112 -0.17 9.90 -7.19
N LEU A 113 0.04 11.11 -7.72
CA LEU A 113 1.25 11.89 -7.47
C LEU A 113 1.40 12.25 -5.98
N ASN A 114 0.30 12.60 -5.32
CA ASN A 114 0.30 12.87 -3.87
C ASN A 114 0.61 11.61 -3.06
N ALA A 115 0.06 10.45 -3.46
CA ALA A 115 0.37 9.17 -2.82
C ALA A 115 1.85 8.82 -2.96
N ILE A 116 2.44 9.02 -4.15
CA ILE A 116 3.89 8.82 -4.39
C ILE A 116 4.72 9.70 -3.44
N ARG A 117 4.43 11.02 -3.37
CA ARG A 117 5.19 11.93 -2.49
C ARG A 117 5.08 11.54 -1.02
N LYS A 118 3.86 11.30 -0.53
CA LYS A 118 3.63 10.89 0.86
C LYS A 118 4.30 9.56 1.20
N SER A 119 4.30 8.60 0.27
CA SER A 119 4.94 7.31 0.46
C SER A 119 6.47 7.41 0.46
N ALA A 120 7.05 8.35 -0.27
CA ALA A 120 8.48 8.65 -0.20
C ALA A 120 8.88 9.27 1.14
N GLU A 121 8.03 10.16 1.70
CA GLU A 121 8.29 10.82 2.98
C GLU A 121 8.05 9.91 4.19
N LYS A 122 6.97 9.11 4.13
CA LYS A 122 6.50 8.25 5.23
C LYS A 122 6.21 6.84 4.73
N PRO A 123 7.23 6.03 4.41
CA PRO A 123 7.06 4.72 3.77
C PRO A 123 6.25 3.71 4.56
N LEU A 124 6.21 3.84 5.88
CA LEU A 124 5.52 2.90 6.78
C LEU A 124 4.10 3.35 7.17
N SER A 125 3.69 4.56 6.78
CA SER A 125 2.31 5.00 6.99
C SER A 125 1.42 4.47 5.88
N PHE A 126 0.19 4.06 6.21
CA PHE A 126 -0.79 3.63 5.20
C PHE A 126 -1.86 4.70 5.00
N THR A 127 -2.16 5.01 3.75
CA THR A 127 -3.23 5.94 3.37
C THR A 127 -4.12 5.34 2.27
N SER A 128 -5.45 5.43 2.46
CA SER A 128 -6.43 5.10 1.43
C SER A 128 -7.70 5.89 1.70
N ARG A 129 -8.36 6.38 0.64
CA ARG A 129 -9.69 7.01 0.77
C ARG A 129 -10.76 6.03 1.26
N ARG A 130 -10.56 4.73 1.04
CA ARG A 130 -11.49 3.66 1.39
C ARG A 130 -11.17 2.93 2.69
N LEU A 131 -10.14 3.35 3.42
CA LEU A 131 -9.70 2.60 4.61
C LEU A 131 -10.81 2.52 5.67
N THR A 132 -11.46 3.64 5.97
CA THR A 132 -12.55 3.68 6.97
C THR A 132 -13.72 2.80 6.55
N ASP A 133 -14.12 2.88 5.27
CA ASP A 133 -15.22 2.07 4.73
C ASP A 133 -14.84 0.58 4.76
N ALA A 134 -13.61 0.23 4.39
CA ALA A 134 -13.10 -1.14 4.37
C ALA A 134 -13.09 -1.76 5.78
N ILE A 135 -12.66 -1.00 6.78
CA ILE A 135 -12.71 -1.42 8.18
C ILE A 135 -14.16 -1.62 8.63
N ALA A 136 -15.05 -0.66 8.34
CA ALA A 136 -16.46 -0.75 8.74
C ALA A 136 -17.17 -1.94 8.07
N GLU A 137 -16.86 -2.27 6.83
CA GLU A 137 -17.44 -3.39 6.12
C GLU A 137 -16.92 -4.73 6.61
N LYS A 138 -15.61 -4.86 6.84
CA LYS A 138 -15.02 -6.05 7.48
C LYS A 138 -15.67 -6.31 8.83
N ASN A 139 -15.92 -5.27 9.61
CA ASN A 139 -16.54 -5.37 10.92
C ASN A 139 -17.99 -5.86 10.83
N ARG A 140 -18.75 -5.41 9.83
CA ARG A 140 -20.12 -5.91 9.59
C ARG A 140 -20.16 -7.36 9.13
N SER A 141 -19.20 -7.78 8.32
CA SER A 141 -19.16 -9.13 7.75
C SER A 141 -18.55 -10.17 8.71
N SER A 142 -17.66 -9.75 9.60
CA SER A 142 -16.95 -10.65 10.52
C SER A 142 -17.64 -10.80 11.90
N GLY A 143 -18.77 -10.11 12.14
CA GLY A 143 -19.47 -10.16 13.43
C GLY A 143 -18.62 -9.68 14.61
N LEU A 144 -17.66 -8.80 14.33
CA LEU A 144 -16.74 -8.29 15.33
C LEU A 144 -17.47 -7.54 16.45
N THR A 145 -17.06 -7.80 17.66
CA THR A 145 -17.55 -7.08 18.83
C THR A 145 -17.08 -5.60 18.79
N PRO A 146 -17.80 -4.68 19.48
CA PRO A 146 -17.38 -3.29 19.60
C PRO A 146 -15.92 -3.12 20.06
N ARG A 147 -15.42 -4.06 20.84
CA ARG A 147 -14.05 -4.03 21.39
C ARG A 147 -12.98 -4.35 20.33
N GLU A 148 -13.28 -5.31 19.46
CA GLU A 148 -12.42 -5.62 18.30
C GLU A 148 -12.36 -4.47 17.31
N LEU A 149 -13.48 -3.74 17.18
CA LEU A 149 -13.58 -2.50 16.42
C LEU A 149 -12.62 -1.43 16.93
N GLU A 150 -12.63 -1.16 18.24
CA GLU A 150 -11.75 -0.17 18.87
C GLU A 150 -10.26 -0.50 18.64
N ILE A 151 -9.90 -1.79 18.66
CA ILE A 151 -8.54 -2.26 18.39
C ILE A 151 -8.16 -1.98 16.92
N LEU A 152 -9.06 -2.30 15.99
CA LEU A 152 -8.83 -2.10 14.55
C LEU A 152 -8.73 -0.62 14.17
N GLU A 153 -9.51 0.25 14.81
CA GLU A 153 -9.44 1.70 14.60
C GLU A 153 -8.09 2.31 15.02
N LYS A 154 -7.40 1.69 15.96
CA LYS A 154 -6.08 2.12 16.42
C LYS A 154 -4.92 1.66 15.54
N LEU A 155 -5.09 0.57 14.77
CA LEU A 155 -4.04 0.05 13.89
C LEU A 155 -3.51 1.09 12.85
N PRO A 156 -4.37 1.91 12.21
CA PRO A 156 -3.92 2.92 11.26
C PRO A 156 -3.10 4.07 11.85
N THR A 157 -3.12 4.25 13.18
CA THR A 157 -2.37 5.33 13.85
C THR A 157 -0.86 5.04 13.95
N GLY A 158 -0.42 3.83 13.58
CA GLY A 158 0.97 3.40 13.70
C GLY A 158 1.40 3.02 15.12
N ASP A 159 0.42 2.88 16.02
CA ASP A 159 0.68 2.47 17.40
C ASP A 159 1.13 1.01 17.45
N SER A 160 2.06 0.70 18.34
CA SER A 160 2.45 -0.68 18.63
C SER A 160 1.32 -1.41 19.38
N ILE A 161 1.32 -2.76 19.32
CA ILE A 161 0.37 -3.59 20.08
C ILE A 161 0.37 -3.21 21.58
N GLN A 162 1.55 -2.87 22.12
CA GLN A 162 1.71 -2.45 23.50
C GLN A 162 1.03 -1.11 23.80
N GLN A 163 1.15 -0.14 22.88
CA GLN A 163 0.47 1.16 22.97
C GLN A 163 -1.04 1.02 22.84
N ILE A 164 -1.51 0.19 21.90
CA ILE A 164 -2.93 -0.11 21.71
C ILE A 164 -3.50 -0.77 22.98
N ALA A 165 -2.80 -1.76 23.53
CA ALA A 165 -3.21 -2.44 24.77
C ALA A 165 -3.34 -1.45 25.95
N ALA A 166 -2.37 -0.54 26.10
CA ALA A 166 -2.39 0.49 27.13
C ALA A 166 -3.55 1.48 26.95
N GLN A 167 -3.80 1.96 25.73
CA GLN A 167 -4.90 2.89 25.42
C GLN A 167 -6.29 2.27 25.67
N LEU A 168 -6.42 0.97 25.44
CA LEU A 168 -7.67 0.24 25.57
C LEU A 168 -7.84 -0.43 26.95
N PHE A 169 -6.89 -0.26 27.87
CA PHE A 169 -6.89 -0.87 29.20
C PHE A 169 -7.04 -2.40 29.16
N VAL A 170 -6.36 -3.06 28.20
CA VAL A 170 -6.32 -4.52 28.06
C VAL A 170 -4.88 -5.03 28.03
N THR A 171 -4.70 -6.36 28.03
CA THR A 171 -3.36 -6.96 27.88
C THR A 171 -2.96 -7.07 26.40
N GLU A 172 -1.65 -7.11 26.12
CA GLU A 172 -1.14 -7.37 24.76
C GLU A 172 -1.66 -8.71 24.20
N SER A 173 -1.83 -9.71 25.07
CA SER A 173 -2.39 -11.02 24.71
C SER A 173 -3.83 -10.89 24.22
N THR A 174 -4.62 -10.03 24.86
CA THR A 174 -6.01 -9.74 24.45
C THR A 174 -6.03 -9.10 23.05
N VAL A 175 -5.17 -8.11 22.80
CA VAL A 175 -5.07 -7.46 21.49
C VAL A 175 -4.67 -8.48 20.41
N LYS A 176 -3.68 -9.34 20.70
CA LYS A 176 -3.23 -10.38 19.76
C LYS A 176 -4.32 -11.39 19.43
N THR A 177 -5.10 -11.82 20.43
CA THR A 177 -6.20 -12.77 20.23
C THR A 177 -7.29 -12.19 19.32
N HIS A 178 -7.56 -10.89 19.41
CA HIS A 178 -8.55 -10.21 18.56
C HIS A 178 -8.04 -9.88 17.15
N LEU A 179 -6.73 -10.02 16.89
CA LEU A 179 -6.13 -9.83 15.57
C LEU A 179 -5.89 -11.15 14.82
N SER A 180 -6.16 -12.29 15.47
CA SER A 180 -6.04 -13.65 14.88
C SER A 180 -7.32 -14.06 14.18
#